data_d61092f2ea08eacfcf38d3798494c107
#
_entry.id   d61092f2ea08eacfcf38d3798494c107
#
_cell.length_a   1.000
_cell.length_b   1.000
_cell.length_c   1.000
_cell.angle_alpha   90.00
_cell.angle_beta   90.00
_cell.angle_gamma   90.00
#
_symmetry.space_group_name_H-M   'P 1'
#
loop_
_entity.id
_entity.type
_entity.pdbx_description
1 polymer ?
#
loop_
_entity_poly.entity_id
_entity_poly.type
_entity_poly.pdbx_seq_one_letter_code
_entity_poly.pdbx_strand_id
1 'polypeptide(L)'
;MDIILLAMIAGFIFLRLRGILGKRTGFEGKAPPQFEEMLKNINPETKINKKNNFDENAKKDFLKGAKIAYETIITDFGDSDNKLTTSKPLLSNKIYDQFDNALKERGKRGHQAEITFIGVNSANIKEHKFLGKILQVTVEFVGEVITCVRDKDKKIVSGDPEKIKKIYDTWVFSRDTSTNNPNWQLVDTLS
;
A
#
# COMPACT_ATOMS: atom_id res chain seq x y z
N MET A 1 -20.13 18.82 1.20
CA MET A 1 -18.84 19.09 1.86
C MET A 1 -18.24 17.78 2.33
N ASP A 2 -17.64 17.04 1.40
CA ASP A 2 -17.16 15.65 1.63
C ASP A 2 -15.66 15.62 1.86
N ILE A 3 -15.17 16.66 2.60
CA ILE A 3 -13.75 16.95 2.74
C ILE A 3 -13.10 16.12 3.85
N ILE A 4 -13.87 15.55 4.79
CA ILE A 4 -13.30 14.99 6.01
C ILE A 4 -12.81 13.55 5.85
N LEU A 5 -13.43 12.73 5.02
CA LEU A 5 -12.95 11.36 4.75
C LEU A 5 -11.83 11.36 3.70
N LEU A 6 -11.95 12.22 2.70
CA LEU A 6 -10.83 12.60 1.82
C LEU A 6 -9.72 13.29 2.62
N ALA A 7 -10.04 14.12 3.63
CA ALA A 7 -9.06 14.75 4.48
C ALA A 7 -8.44 13.78 5.50
N MET A 8 -9.08 12.67 5.87
CA MET A 8 -8.41 11.64 6.69
C MET A 8 -7.45 10.79 5.87
N ILE A 9 -7.82 10.42 4.65
CA ILE A 9 -6.90 9.75 3.71
C ILE A 9 -5.91 10.79 3.15
N ALA A 10 -6.36 11.99 2.77
CA ALA A 10 -5.51 13.09 2.32
C ALA A 10 -4.73 13.78 3.46
N GLY A 11 -5.26 13.87 4.67
CA GLY A 11 -4.55 14.41 5.82
C GLY A 11 -3.39 13.53 6.28
N PHE A 12 -3.53 12.22 6.13
CA PHE A 12 -2.44 11.28 6.31
C PHE A 12 -1.35 11.46 5.23
N ILE A 13 -1.75 11.80 4.02
CA ILE A 13 -0.90 12.12 2.87
C ILE A 13 -0.20 13.47 3.07
N PHE A 14 -0.92 14.50 3.55
CA PHE A 14 -0.40 15.87 3.70
C PHE A 14 0.63 16.01 4.83
N LEU A 15 0.51 15.22 5.89
CA LEU A 15 1.51 15.18 6.97
C LEU A 15 2.85 14.57 6.50
N ARG A 16 2.85 13.76 5.45
CA ARG A 16 4.06 13.14 4.89
C ARG A 16 4.79 14.04 3.89
N LEU A 17 4.09 14.93 3.19
CA LEU A 17 4.70 15.87 2.23
C LEU A 17 5.56 16.96 2.91
N ARG A 18 5.34 17.25 4.19
CA ARG A 18 6.10 18.28 4.91
C ARG A 18 7.52 17.84 5.29
N GLY A 19 7.84 16.55 5.19
CA GLY A 19 9.14 15.98 5.54
C GLY A 19 10.11 15.77 4.36
N ILE A 20 9.66 15.91 3.11
CA ILE A 20 10.45 15.52 1.92
C ILE A 20 10.93 16.72 1.08
N LEU A 21 10.43 17.92 1.33
CA LEU A 21 10.96 19.13 0.67
C LEU A 21 12.18 19.65 1.42
N GLY A 22 13.33 19.01 1.25
CA GLY A 22 14.55 19.58 1.74
C GLY A 22 15.73 18.63 1.86
N LYS A 23 16.08 17.90 0.79
CA LYS A 23 17.48 17.50 0.57
C LYS A 23 17.69 17.18 -0.91
N ARG A 24 18.04 18.22 -1.65
CA ARG A 24 18.69 18.12 -2.94
C ARG A 24 20.11 17.67 -2.68
N THR A 25 20.40 16.38 -2.77
CA THR A 25 21.76 15.89 -2.89
C THR A 25 22.02 15.61 -4.36
N GLY A 26 22.48 16.65 -5.06
CA GLY A 26 23.12 16.48 -6.34
C GLY A 26 24.43 15.73 -6.12
N PHE A 27 24.51 14.52 -6.61
CA PHE A 27 25.77 13.80 -6.75
C PHE A 27 26.25 13.99 -8.19
N GLU A 28 26.97 15.07 -8.44
CA GLU A 28 27.87 15.19 -9.58
C GLU A 28 29.25 14.67 -9.18
N GLY A 29 29.42 13.38 -9.25
CA GLY A 29 30.70 12.73 -9.09
C GLY A 29 30.98 11.86 -10.32
N LYS A 30 32.02 12.21 -11.09
CA LYS A 30 32.59 11.34 -12.12
C LYS A 30 32.95 10.00 -11.47
N ALA A 31 32.48 8.90 -12.05
CA ALA A 31 32.81 7.57 -11.58
C ALA A 31 34.33 7.36 -11.56
N PRO A 32 34.89 6.73 -10.50
CA PRO A 32 36.32 6.43 -10.46
C PRO A 32 36.69 5.48 -11.60
N PRO A 33 37.90 5.60 -12.17
CA PRO A 33 38.33 4.78 -13.33
C PRO A 33 38.28 3.26 -13.07
N GLN A 34 38.31 2.83 -11.83
CA GLN A 34 38.17 1.42 -11.45
C GLN A 34 36.81 0.82 -11.70
N PHE A 35 35.75 1.63 -11.89
CA PHE A 35 34.40 1.13 -12.15
C PHE A 35 34.23 0.64 -13.59
N GLU A 36 34.94 1.24 -14.54
CA GLU A 36 34.93 0.79 -15.95
C GLU A 36 35.68 -0.53 -16.15
N GLU A 37 36.72 -0.80 -15.35
CA GLU A 37 37.46 -2.07 -15.40
C GLU A 37 36.62 -3.23 -14.78
N MET A 38 35.82 -2.96 -13.77
CA MET A 38 34.91 -3.95 -13.18
C MET A 38 33.80 -4.34 -14.15
N LEU A 39 33.34 -3.43 -15.00
CA LEU A 39 32.29 -3.72 -15.99
C LEU A 39 32.78 -4.59 -17.16
N LYS A 40 34.08 -4.57 -17.47
CA LYS A 40 34.67 -5.39 -18.55
C LYS A 40 34.91 -6.86 -18.17
N ASN A 41 34.87 -7.17 -16.87
CA ASN A 41 35.09 -8.52 -16.35
C ASN A 41 33.77 -9.23 -15.92
N ILE A 42 32.62 -8.67 -16.25
CA ILE A 42 31.35 -9.35 -16.06
C ILE A 42 31.16 -10.32 -17.22
N ASN A 43 31.56 -11.56 -16.99
CA ASN A 43 31.32 -12.68 -17.91
C ASN A 43 29.79 -12.86 -18.06
N PRO A 44 29.22 -12.83 -19.30
CA PRO A 44 27.76 -12.89 -19.51
C PRO A 44 27.13 -14.26 -19.20
N GLU A 45 27.89 -15.19 -18.65
CA GLU A 45 27.38 -16.50 -18.21
C GLU A 45 27.14 -16.61 -16.71
N THR A 46 26.72 -15.53 -16.04
CA THR A 46 26.17 -15.68 -14.70
C THR A 46 24.82 -16.34 -14.83
N LYS A 47 24.77 -17.63 -14.53
CA LYS A 47 23.55 -18.46 -14.41
C LYS A 47 22.45 -17.61 -13.78
N ILE A 48 21.45 -17.22 -14.58
CA ILE A 48 20.23 -16.58 -14.12
C ILE A 48 19.65 -17.52 -13.07
N ASN A 49 19.78 -17.10 -11.81
CA ASN A 49 19.26 -17.85 -10.68
C ASN A 49 17.73 -17.85 -10.84
N LYS A 50 17.17 -19.01 -11.27
CA LYS A 50 15.73 -19.22 -11.48
C LYS A 50 14.84 -18.87 -10.29
N LYS A 51 15.43 -18.47 -9.16
CA LYS A 51 14.75 -18.11 -7.90
C LYS A 51 14.18 -16.69 -7.85
N ASN A 52 14.55 -15.80 -8.79
CA ASN A 52 14.14 -14.39 -8.76
C ASN A 52 13.33 -13.99 -9.99
N ASN A 53 12.57 -14.91 -10.57
CA ASN A 53 11.78 -14.60 -11.75
C ASN A 53 10.35 -14.22 -11.33
N PHE A 54 10.04 -12.92 -11.35
CA PHE A 54 8.67 -12.42 -11.24
C PHE A 54 8.07 -12.37 -12.64
N ASP A 55 7.83 -13.55 -13.22
CA ASP A 55 7.29 -13.73 -14.57
C ASP A 55 5.78 -13.44 -14.64
N GLU A 56 5.20 -13.55 -15.83
CA GLU A 56 3.80 -13.23 -16.07
C GLU A 56 2.83 -14.12 -15.27
N ASN A 57 3.19 -15.36 -14.96
CA ASN A 57 2.37 -16.23 -14.11
C ASN A 57 2.44 -15.79 -12.66
N ALA A 58 3.65 -15.49 -12.16
CA ALA A 58 3.84 -14.95 -10.81
C ALA A 58 3.13 -13.60 -10.62
N LYS A 59 3.13 -12.73 -11.65
CA LYS A 59 2.38 -11.46 -11.62
C LYS A 59 0.88 -11.68 -11.54
N LYS A 60 0.33 -12.62 -12.31
CA LYS A 60 -1.10 -12.95 -12.28
C LYS A 60 -1.51 -13.49 -10.91
N ASP A 61 -0.73 -14.41 -10.34
CA ASP A 61 -1.04 -14.98 -9.03
C ASP A 61 -0.87 -13.95 -7.91
N PHE A 62 0.14 -13.09 -7.99
CA PHE A 62 0.30 -11.96 -7.10
C PHE A 62 -0.91 -11.02 -7.16
N LEU A 63 -1.38 -10.62 -8.35
CA LEU A 63 -2.53 -9.72 -8.49
C LEU A 63 -3.82 -10.30 -7.92
N LYS A 64 -4.04 -11.62 -8.02
CA LYS A 64 -5.19 -12.28 -7.35
C LYS A 64 -5.11 -12.08 -5.83
N GLY A 65 -3.94 -12.36 -5.24
CA GLY A 65 -3.72 -12.17 -3.82
C GLY A 65 -3.80 -10.70 -3.39
N ALA A 66 -3.23 -9.78 -4.20
CA ALA A 66 -3.26 -8.36 -3.92
C ALA A 66 -4.67 -7.77 -3.91
N LYS A 67 -5.58 -8.24 -4.79
CA LYS A 67 -7.00 -7.83 -4.77
C LYS A 67 -7.69 -8.28 -3.48
N ILE A 68 -7.46 -9.51 -3.04
CA ILE A 68 -8.03 -10.02 -1.79
C ILE A 68 -7.48 -9.25 -0.59
N ALA A 69 -6.17 -8.98 -0.58
CA ALA A 69 -5.53 -8.17 0.46
C ALA A 69 -6.10 -6.74 0.50
N TYR A 70 -6.30 -6.13 -0.67
CA TYR A 70 -6.88 -4.79 -0.79
C TYR A 70 -8.29 -4.74 -0.20
N GLU A 71 -9.19 -5.64 -0.60
CA GLU A 71 -10.54 -5.76 -0.04
C GLU A 71 -10.51 -5.96 1.47
N THR A 72 -9.69 -6.92 1.95
CA THR A 72 -9.58 -7.23 3.37
C THR A 72 -9.13 -6.02 4.19
N ILE A 73 -8.11 -5.30 3.72
CA ILE A 73 -7.55 -4.15 4.44
C ILE A 73 -8.53 -2.97 4.43
N ILE A 74 -9.16 -2.67 3.28
CA ILE A 74 -10.16 -1.59 3.17
C ILE A 74 -11.36 -1.88 4.08
N THR A 75 -11.86 -3.11 4.08
CA THR A 75 -13.01 -3.50 4.90
C THR A 75 -12.67 -3.41 6.38
N ASP A 76 -11.56 -3.99 6.80
CA ASP A 76 -11.11 -3.98 8.20
C ASP A 76 -10.87 -2.54 8.71
N PHE A 77 -10.24 -1.69 7.88
CA PHE A 77 -10.03 -0.29 8.23
C PHE A 77 -11.33 0.52 8.30
N GLY A 78 -12.31 0.16 7.48
CA GLY A 78 -13.62 0.80 7.44
C GLY A 78 -14.63 0.25 8.45
N ASP A 79 -14.28 -0.78 9.22
CA ASP A 79 -15.21 -1.35 10.19
C ASP A 79 -15.43 -0.42 11.40
N SER A 80 -16.61 -0.55 11.96
CA SER A 80 -17.09 0.23 13.11
C SER A 80 -16.36 -0.09 14.42
N ASP A 81 -15.77 -1.28 14.54
CA ASP A 81 -15.06 -1.73 15.75
C ASP A 81 -13.70 -1.06 15.94
N ASN A 82 -13.20 -0.33 14.92
CA ASN A 82 -11.91 0.36 14.92
C ASN A 82 -10.71 -0.57 15.19
N LYS A 83 -10.72 -1.79 14.64
CA LYS A 83 -9.64 -2.77 14.81
C LYS A 83 -9.17 -3.32 13.48
N LEU A 84 -7.90 -3.70 13.43
CA LEU A 84 -7.27 -4.38 12.29
C LEU A 84 -7.09 -5.87 12.61
N THR A 85 -8.20 -6.58 12.76
CA THR A 85 -8.17 -7.98 13.24
C THR A 85 -7.77 -8.94 12.14
N THR A 86 -8.37 -8.79 10.97
CA THR A 86 -8.18 -9.68 9.82
C THR A 86 -7.00 -9.28 8.96
N SER A 87 -6.78 -7.97 8.80
CA SER A 87 -5.75 -7.42 7.93
C SER A 87 -4.34 -7.38 8.55
N LYS A 88 -4.22 -7.54 9.87
CA LYS A 88 -2.93 -7.47 10.57
C LYS A 88 -1.80 -8.29 9.93
N PRO A 89 -2.00 -9.56 9.52
CA PRO A 89 -0.95 -10.35 8.88
C PRO A 89 -0.51 -9.83 7.51
N LEU A 90 -1.37 -9.02 6.87
CA LEU A 90 -1.14 -8.43 5.55
C LEU A 90 -0.39 -7.09 5.61
N LEU A 91 -0.14 -6.57 6.79
CA LEU A 91 0.47 -5.27 7.03
C LEU A 91 1.88 -5.43 7.59
N SER A 92 2.83 -4.62 7.12
CA SER A 92 4.09 -4.45 7.84
C SER A 92 3.84 -3.75 9.17
N ASN A 93 4.71 -3.93 10.15
CA ASN A 93 4.59 -3.28 11.46
C ASN A 93 4.40 -1.76 11.34
N LYS A 94 5.15 -1.12 10.45
CA LYS A 94 5.06 0.32 10.20
C LYS A 94 3.65 0.73 9.73
N ILE A 95 3.07 0.02 8.77
CA ILE A 95 1.74 0.33 8.23
C ILE A 95 0.67 -0.02 9.27
N TYR A 96 0.83 -1.14 9.97
CA TYR A 96 -0.06 -1.52 11.06
C TYR A 96 -0.15 -0.40 12.11
N ASP A 97 1.00 0.09 12.61
CA ASP A 97 1.03 1.15 13.64
C ASP A 97 0.37 2.45 13.13
N GLN A 98 0.58 2.79 11.88
CA GLN A 98 -0.02 3.97 11.27
C GLN A 98 -1.56 3.85 11.19
N PHE A 99 -2.06 2.71 10.76
CA PHE A 99 -3.50 2.47 10.63
C PHE A 99 -4.16 2.34 12.00
N ASP A 100 -3.55 1.62 12.92
CA ASP A 100 -4.03 1.45 14.30
C ASP A 100 -4.13 2.81 15.02
N ASN A 101 -3.13 3.69 14.85
CA ASN A 101 -3.20 5.04 15.40
C ASN A 101 -4.35 5.86 14.79
N ALA A 102 -4.58 5.76 13.48
CA ALA A 102 -5.70 6.44 12.84
C ALA A 102 -7.06 5.94 13.35
N LEU A 103 -7.20 4.62 13.55
CA LEU A 103 -8.39 4.02 14.12
C LEU A 103 -8.62 4.45 15.58
N LYS A 104 -7.57 4.50 16.39
CA LYS A 104 -7.63 5.01 17.76
C LYS A 104 -8.09 6.47 17.81
N GLU A 105 -7.57 7.33 16.95
CA GLU A 105 -7.99 8.72 16.85
C GLU A 105 -9.45 8.86 16.41
N ARG A 106 -9.89 8.04 15.46
CA ARG A 106 -11.30 7.95 15.05
C ARG A 106 -12.19 7.57 16.25
N GLY A 107 -11.79 6.54 17.00
CA GLY A 107 -12.51 6.10 18.20
C GLY A 107 -12.57 7.13 19.31
N LYS A 108 -11.47 7.87 19.57
CA LYS A 108 -11.46 8.98 20.57
C LYS A 108 -12.48 10.07 20.23
N ARG A 109 -12.71 10.35 18.95
CA ARG A 109 -13.74 11.31 18.51
C ARG A 109 -15.16 10.73 18.63
N GLY A 110 -15.29 9.44 18.97
CA GLY A 110 -16.56 8.73 19.00
C GLY A 110 -17.16 8.51 17.62
N HIS A 111 -16.32 8.52 16.60
CA HIS A 111 -16.73 8.26 15.23
C HIS A 111 -16.68 6.77 14.93
N GLN A 112 -17.70 6.29 14.23
CA GLN A 112 -17.80 4.93 13.72
C GLN A 112 -17.89 5.01 12.19
N ALA A 113 -17.01 4.28 11.51
CA ALA A 113 -17.11 4.13 10.07
C ALA A 113 -18.00 2.92 9.74
N GLU A 114 -18.68 3.02 8.62
CA GLU A 114 -19.41 1.93 8.00
C GLU A 114 -18.93 1.85 6.55
N ILE A 115 -18.53 0.66 6.11
CA ILE A 115 -18.09 0.45 4.74
C ILE A 115 -18.76 -0.79 4.16
N THR A 116 -19.19 -0.69 2.91
CA THR A 116 -19.54 -1.83 2.06
C THR A 116 -18.61 -1.82 0.87
N PHE A 117 -17.75 -2.81 0.77
CA PHE A 117 -16.87 -2.99 -0.37
C PHE A 117 -17.66 -3.63 -1.52
N ILE A 118 -17.73 -2.97 -2.67
CA ILE A 118 -18.47 -3.43 -3.85
C ILE A 118 -17.57 -4.30 -4.72
N GLY A 119 -16.34 -3.84 -4.96
CA GLY A 119 -15.38 -4.62 -5.75
C GLY A 119 -14.17 -3.82 -6.21
N VAL A 120 -13.25 -4.54 -6.86
CA VAL A 120 -12.08 -3.97 -7.53
C VAL A 120 -12.35 -3.86 -9.02
N ASN A 121 -12.47 -2.64 -9.53
CA ASN A 121 -12.66 -2.39 -10.96
C ASN A 121 -11.39 -2.65 -11.76
N SER A 122 -10.24 -2.24 -11.22
CA SER A 122 -8.95 -2.53 -11.82
C SER A 122 -7.85 -2.66 -10.76
N ALA A 123 -6.87 -3.50 -11.06
CA ALA A 123 -5.64 -3.63 -10.30
C ALA A 123 -4.50 -3.87 -11.29
N ASN A 124 -3.56 -2.93 -11.38
CA ASN A 124 -2.49 -2.95 -12.35
C ASN A 124 -1.14 -2.83 -11.64
N ILE A 125 -0.18 -3.69 -11.99
CA ILE A 125 1.20 -3.54 -11.53
C ILE A 125 1.79 -2.33 -12.26
N LYS A 126 2.12 -1.28 -11.49
CA LYS A 126 2.81 -0.10 -12.00
C LYS A 126 4.29 -0.36 -12.21
N GLU A 127 4.93 -0.97 -11.22
CA GLU A 127 6.34 -1.34 -11.25
C GLU A 127 6.63 -2.48 -10.28
N HIS A 128 7.75 -3.16 -10.48
CA HIS A 128 8.33 -4.06 -9.49
C HIS A 128 9.84 -3.91 -9.47
N LYS A 129 10.45 -4.16 -8.32
CA LYS A 129 11.89 -4.07 -8.13
C LYS A 129 12.39 -5.07 -7.10
N PHE A 130 13.59 -5.58 -7.34
CA PHE A 130 14.33 -6.38 -6.39
C PHE A 130 15.31 -5.50 -5.60
N LEU A 131 15.19 -5.49 -4.29
CA LEU A 131 16.11 -4.84 -3.36
C LEU A 131 16.84 -5.94 -2.59
N GLY A 132 17.90 -6.47 -3.19
CA GLY A 132 18.54 -7.68 -2.69
C GLY A 132 17.59 -8.88 -2.72
N LYS A 133 17.23 -9.38 -1.55
CA LYS A 133 16.30 -10.50 -1.38
C LYS A 133 14.84 -10.08 -1.27
N ILE A 134 14.57 -8.80 -1.24
CA ILE A 134 13.21 -8.26 -1.12
C ILE A 134 12.66 -7.93 -2.51
N LEU A 135 11.54 -8.51 -2.85
CA LEU A 135 10.75 -8.13 -4.02
C LEU A 135 9.67 -7.14 -3.56
N GLN A 136 9.69 -5.96 -4.16
CA GLN A 136 8.63 -4.96 -3.99
C GLN A 136 7.83 -4.83 -5.28
N VAL A 137 6.51 -4.72 -5.14
CA VAL A 137 5.57 -4.53 -6.25
C VAL A 137 4.63 -3.40 -5.92
N THR A 138 4.59 -2.40 -6.79
CA THR A 138 3.66 -1.26 -6.71
C THR A 138 2.44 -1.57 -7.55
N VAL A 139 1.25 -1.46 -6.96
CA VAL A 139 -0.03 -1.73 -7.60
C VAL A 139 -0.93 -0.51 -7.52
N GLU A 140 -1.53 -0.15 -8.64
CA GLU A 140 -2.60 0.84 -8.73
C GLU A 140 -3.94 0.13 -8.73
N PHE A 141 -4.79 0.50 -7.76
CA PHE A 141 -6.15 -0.03 -7.60
C PHE A 141 -7.18 1.03 -7.93
N VAL A 142 -8.27 0.58 -8.53
CA VAL A 142 -9.52 1.33 -8.58
C VAL A 142 -10.59 0.45 -7.92
N GLY A 143 -11.05 0.85 -6.75
CA GLY A 143 -12.08 0.15 -6.00
C GLY A 143 -13.41 0.92 -6.00
N GLU A 144 -14.50 0.22 -5.71
CA GLU A 144 -15.81 0.80 -5.46
C GLU A 144 -16.29 0.44 -4.07
N VAL A 145 -16.73 1.46 -3.34
CA VAL A 145 -17.22 1.33 -1.96
C VAL A 145 -18.46 2.18 -1.75
N ILE A 146 -19.28 1.79 -0.77
CA ILE A 146 -20.26 2.65 -0.11
C ILE A 146 -19.70 2.91 1.29
N THR A 147 -19.58 4.15 1.72
CA THR A 147 -19.01 4.46 3.03
C THR A 147 -19.63 5.69 3.64
N CYS A 148 -19.86 5.63 4.96
CA CYS A 148 -20.19 6.79 5.77
C CYS A 148 -19.52 6.71 7.14
N VAL A 149 -19.45 7.84 7.82
CA VAL A 149 -18.98 7.96 9.21
C VAL A 149 -20.10 8.56 10.04
N ARG A 150 -20.38 7.95 11.16
CA ARG A 150 -21.38 8.42 12.13
C ARG A 150 -20.71 8.87 13.42
N ASP A 151 -21.31 9.86 14.06
CA ASP A 151 -20.95 10.28 15.40
C ASP A 151 -21.61 9.38 16.48
N LYS A 152 -21.43 9.75 17.75
CA LYS A 152 -22.01 9.05 18.92
C LYS A 152 -23.54 8.99 18.89
N ASP A 153 -24.17 9.98 18.28
CA ASP A 153 -25.62 10.10 18.15
C ASP A 153 -26.14 9.44 16.86
N LYS A 154 -25.28 8.65 16.19
CA LYS A 154 -25.54 7.96 14.93
C LYS A 154 -25.86 8.89 13.75
N LYS A 155 -25.59 10.17 13.89
CA LYS A 155 -25.75 11.14 12.81
C LYS A 155 -24.58 11.01 11.83
N ILE A 156 -24.89 11.04 10.53
CA ILE A 156 -23.86 11.03 9.48
C ILE A 156 -23.06 12.33 9.53
N VAL A 157 -21.77 12.22 9.78
CA VAL A 157 -20.82 13.35 9.78
C VAL A 157 -19.98 13.40 8.51
N SER A 158 -19.90 12.29 7.76
CA SER A 158 -19.21 12.23 6.49
C SER A 158 -19.68 11.04 5.65
N GLY A 159 -19.54 11.14 4.31
CA GLY A 159 -19.92 10.10 3.37
C GLY A 159 -21.42 10.04 3.09
N ASP A 160 -21.81 9.00 2.34
CA ASP A 160 -23.20 8.78 1.95
C ASP A 160 -23.46 7.27 1.89
N PRO A 161 -24.35 6.72 2.74
CA PRO A 161 -24.59 5.29 2.82
C PRO A 161 -25.36 4.71 1.60
N GLU A 162 -25.85 5.56 0.70
CA GLU A 162 -26.60 5.14 -0.48
C GLU A 162 -25.81 5.31 -1.78
N LYS A 163 -24.62 5.93 -1.70
CA LYS A 163 -23.86 6.29 -2.89
C LYS A 163 -22.58 5.48 -3.06
N ILE A 164 -22.48 4.83 -4.22
CA ILE A 164 -21.20 4.18 -4.61
C ILE A 164 -20.17 5.25 -4.95
N LYS A 165 -18.97 5.08 -4.39
CA LYS A 165 -17.82 5.94 -4.61
C LYS A 165 -16.66 5.13 -5.17
N LYS A 166 -15.97 5.66 -6.18
CA LYS A 166 -14.68 5.14 -6.63
C LYS A 166 -13.56 5.66 -5.75
N ILE A 167 -12.68 4.75 -5.39
CA ILE A 167 -11.44 5.06 -4.66
C ILE A 167 -10.24 4.65 -5.52
N TYR A 168 -9.19 5.45 -5.47
CA TYR A 168 -7.97 5.27 -6.26
C TYR A 168 -6.80 5.19 -5.29
N ASP A 169 -6.12 4.06 -5.29
CA ASP A 169 -5.04 3.79 -4.36
C ASP A 169 -3.81 3.26 -5.08
N THR A 170 -2.64 3.67 -4.63
CA THR A 170 -1.38 3.11 -5.07
C THR A 170 -0.66 2.51 -3.88
N TRP A 171 -0.53 1.17 -3.86
CA TRP A 171 0.02 0.43 -2.74
C TRP A 171 1.31 -0.30 -3.11
N VAL A 172 2.24 -0.37 -2.17
CA VAL A 172 3.49 -1.10 -2.32
C VAL A 172 3.46 -2.34 -1.44
N PHE A 173 3.49 -3.50 -2.08
CA PHE A 173 3.63 -4.78 -1.40
C PHE A 173 5.09 -5.24 -1.43
N SER A 174 5.47 -6.01 -0.41
CA SER A 174 6.83 -6.55 -0.27
C SER A 174 6.79 -8.00 0.19
N ARG A 175 7.74 -8.79 -0.31
CA ARG A 175 7.98 -10.17 0.09
C ARG A 175 9.48 -10.46 0.13
N ASP A 176 9.94 -11.18 1.16
CA ASP A 176 11.30 -11.73 1.18
C ASP A 176 11.36 -13.01 0.34
N THR A 177 12.11 -12.96 -0.75
CA THR A 177 12.26 -14.09 -1.68
C THR A 177 13.28 -15.13 -1.21
N SER A 178 14.02 -14.86 -0.13
CA SER A 178 14.96 -15.82 0.46
C SER A 178 14.29 -16.80 1.42
N THR A 179 13.08 -16.50 1.86
CA THR A 179 12.29 -17.35 2.75
C THR A 179 11.30 -18.19 1.94
N ASN A 180 10.85 -19.31 2.52
CA ASN A 180 9.75 -20.10 1.95
C ASN A 180 8.37 -19.51 2.31
N ASN A 181 8.33 -18.35 2.96
CA ASN A 181 7.07 -17.68 3.28
C ASN A 181 6.50 -17.04 2.01
N PRO A 182 5.33 -17.48 1.52
CA PRO A 182 4.71 -16.92 0.32
C PRO A 182 4.01 -15.58 0.60
N ASN A 183 3.91 -15.15 1.85
CA ASN A 183 3.08 -14.03 2.24
C ASN A 183 3.67 -12.70 1.79
N TRP A 184 2.80 -11.86 1.26
CA TRP A 184 3.07 -10.48 0.92
C TRP A 184 2.55 -9.57 2.03
N GLN A 185 3.26 -8.49 2.29
CA GLN A 185 2.82 -7.46 3.22
C GLN A 185 2.76 -6.10 2.54
N LEU A 186 1.75 -5.32 2.87
CA LEU A 186 1.67 -3.90 2.54
C LEU A 186 2.73 -3.14 3.33
N VAL A 187 3.64 -2.49 2.63
CA VAL A 187 4.78 -1.77 3.24
C VAL A 187 4.69 -0.26 3.03
N ASP A 188 3.92 0.18 2.05
CA ASP A 188 3.69 1.61 1.79
C ASP A 188 2.38 1.86 1.05
N THR A 189 1.80 3.03 1.26
CA THR A 189 0.68 3.58 0.51
C THR A 189 1.12 4.91 -0.08
N LEU A 190 0.99 5.04 -1.41
CA LEU A 190 1.38 6.23 -2.17
C LEU A 190 0.12 6.99 -2.59
N SER A 191 0.21 8.30 -2.64
CA SER A 191 -0.87 9.20 -3.09
C SER A 191 -0.47 9.90 -4.36
#